data_d9ee12fbc644075cbc2564b8ea9d36b9
#
_entry.id   d9ee12fbc644075cbc2564b8ea9d36b9
#
_cell.length_a   1.000
_cell.length_b   1.000
_cell.length_c   1.000
_cell.angle_alpha   90.00
_cell.angle_beta   90.00
_cell.angle_gamma   90.00
#
_symmetry.space_group_name_H-M   'P 1'
#
loop_
_entity.id
_entity.type
_entity.pdbx_description
1 polymer ?
#
loop_
_entity_poly.entity_id
_entity_poly.type
_entity_poly.pdbx_seq_one_letter_code
_entity_poly.pdbx_strand_id
1 'polypeptide(L)'
;MKLILITTPTYFVEEDKIITTLFDEGLDILHLRKPDTAPVYAERLLTLIPEKYHKRIVVHDHFYLKEEYKLKGIHLSHRNPLIPDNYTVHPAIPSTR
;
A
#
# COMPACT_ATOMS: atom_id res chain seq x y z
N MET A 1 4.37 17.05 -10.59
CA MET A 1 3.73 16.85 -9.27
C MET A 1 3.32 15.40 -9.12
N LYS A 2 3.55 14.84 -7.94
CA LYS A 2 3.17 13.46 -7.68
C LYS A 2 1.79 13.39 -7.06
N LEU A 3 0.98 12.47 -7.56
CA LEU A 3 -0.34 12.19 -7.00
C LEU A 3 -0.22 11.01 -6.05
N ILE A 4 -0.63 11.22 -4.81
CA ILE A 4 -0.59 10.19 -3.78
C ILE A 4 -2.01 9.96 -3.28
N LEU A 5 -2.45 8.71 -3.29
CA LEU A 5 -3.77 8.34 -2.82
C LEU A 5 -3.63 7.44 -1.59
N ILE A 6 -4.46 7.69 -0.59
CA ILE A 6 -4.56 6.81 0.58
C ILE A 6 -5.91 6.12 0.46
N THR A 7 -5.92 4.79 0.58
CA THR A 7 -7.17 4.04 0.45
C THR A 7 -8.13 4.35 1.59
N THR A 8 -9.41 4.06 1.34
CA THR A 8 -10.40 4.09 2.42
C THR A 8 -10.08 2.99 3.43
N PRO A 9 -10.55 3.11 4.67
CA PRO A 9 -10.21 2.14 5.71
C PRO A 9 -10.76 0.73 5.48
N THR A 10 -11.79 0.58 4.64
CA THR A 10 -12.42 -0.71 4.43
C THR A 10 -12.28 -1.16 2.98
N TYR A 11 -12.33 -2.47 2.78
CA TYR A 11 -12.33 -3.04 1.44
C TYR A 11 -13.74 -2.99 0.86
N PHE A 12 -13.82 -2.84 -0.46
CA PHE A 12 -15.12 -2.84 -1.12
C PHE A 12 -15.00 -3.47 -2.50
N VAL A 13 -16.15 -3.85 -3.05
CA VAL A 13 -16.22 -4.53 -4.35
C VAL A 13 -15.64 -3.65 -5.44
N GLU A 14 -14.82 -4.24 -6.30
CA GLU A 14 -14.19 -3.56 -7.44
C GLU A 14 -13.16 -2.50 -7.05
N GLU A 15 -12.72 -2.49 -5.80
CA GLU A 15 -11.68 -1.56 -5.39
C GLU A 15 -10.41 -1.74 -6.23
N ASP A 16 -10.09 -2.98 -6.57
CA ASP A 16 -8.93 -3.27 -7.42
C ASP A 16 -9.06 -2.61 -8.78
N LYS A 17 -10.25 -2.61 -9.36
CA LYS A 17 -10.49 -2.00 -10.67
C LYS A 17 -10.35 -0.49 -10.61
N ILE A 18 -10.87 0.10 -9.54
CA ILE A 18 -10.78 1.55 -9.36
C ILE A 18 -9.31 1.96 -9.20
N ILE A 19 -8.57 1.23 -8.37
CA ILE A 19 -7.16 1.53 -8.15
C ILE A 19 -6.36 1.37 -9.45
N THR A 20 -6.63 0.31 -10.19
CA THR A 20 -5.95 0.07 -11.47
C THR A 20 -6.22 1.21 -12.45
N THR A 21 -7.48 1.65 -12.52
CA THR A 21 -7.84 2.77 -13.38
C THR A 21 -7.10 4.04 -12.98
N LEU A 22 -6.99 4.29 -11.68
CA LEU A 22 -6.27 5.47 -11.20
C LEU A 22 -4.79 5.41 -11.57
N PHE A 23 -4.17 4.25 -11.45
CA PHE A 23 -2.78 4.10 -11.89
C PHE A 23 -2.66 4.33 -13.39
N ASP A 24 -3.60 3.80 -14.17
CA ASP A 24 -3.60 4.00 -15.62
C ASP A 24 -3.74 5.48 -15.98
N GLU A 25 -4.43 6.25 -15.14
CA GLU A 25 -4.67 7.67 -15.36
C GLU A 25 -3.57 8.57 -14.78
N GLY A 26 -2.55 7.99 -14.16
CA GLY A 26 -1.41 8.78 -13.73
C GLY A 26 -1.16 8.85 -12.23
N LEU A 27 -1.86 8.02 -11.45
CA LEU A 27 -1.56 7.95 -10.02
C LEU A 27 -0.12 7.49 -9.81
N ASP A 28 0.62 8.21 -8.99
CA ASP A 28 2.04 7.90 -8.78
C ASP A 28 2.24 6.90 -7.65
N ILE A 29 1.59 7.11 -6.52
CA ILE A 29 1.81 6.30 -5.32
C ILE A 29 0.48 6.00 -4.66
N LEU A 30 0.28 4.75 -4.28
CA LEU A 30 -0.89 4.33 -3.51
C LEU A 30 -0.43 3.92 -2.11
N HIS A 31 -1.07 4.47 -1.09
CA HIS A 31 -0.89 4.03 0.28
C HIS A 31 -2.03 3.09 0.63
N LEU A 32 -1.70 1.83 0.84
CA LEU A 32 -2.68 0.83 1.25
C LEU A 32 -2.80 0.87 2.77
N ARG A 33 -3.86 1.50 3.25
CA ARG A 33 -4.10 1.65 4.67
C ARG A 33 -5.48 1.13 5.01
N LYS A 34 -5.53 -0.07 5.57
CA LYS A 34 -6.76 -0.77 5.90
C LYS A 34 -6.66 -1.27 7.35
N PRO A 35 -6.76 -0.36 8.34
CA PRO A 35 -6.57 -0.74 9.74
C PRO A 35 -7.59 -1.76 10.19
N ASP A 36 -7.15 -2.64 11.09
CA ASP A 36 -8.02 -3.63 11.73
C ASP A 36 -8.66 -4.62 10.75
N THR A 37 -7.98 -4.89 9.63
CA THR A 37 -8.44 -5.89 8.67
C THR A 37 -7.46 -7.06 8.64
N ALA A 38 -7.97 -8.22 8.23
CA ALA A 38 -7.12 -9.41 8.12
C ALA A 38 -6.20 -9.30 6.91
N PRO A 39 -4.97 -9.83 7.00
CA PRO A 39 -4.02 -9.70 5.90
C PRO A 39 -4.47 -10.36 4.59
N VAL A 40 -5.33 -11.36 4.68
CA VAL A 40 -5.80 -12.06 3.47
C VAL A 40 -6.50 -11.09 2.50
N TYR A 41 -7.15 -10.06 3.02
CA TYR A 41 -7.83 -9.09 2.14
C TYR A 41 -6.82 -8.24 1.37
N ALA A 42 -5.73 -7.88 2.03
CA ALA A 42 -4.66 -7.14 1.35
C ALA A 42 -4.01 -8.00 0.30
N GLU A 43 -3.76 -9.26 0.60
CA GLU A 43 -3.17 -10.19 -0.36
C GLU A 43 -4.05 -10.34 -1.58
N ARG A 44 -5.36 -10.45 -1.36
CA ARG A 44 -6.30 -10.57 -2.48
C ARG A 44 -6.30 -9.32 -3.34
N LEU A 45 -6.35 -8.16 -2.71
CA LEU A 45 -6.34 -6.90 -3.45
C LEU A 45 -5.07 -6.75 -4.27
N LEU A 46 -3.91 -7.04 -3.68
CA LEU A 46 -2.64 -6.92 -4.39
C LEU A 46 -2.55 -7.91 -5.56
N THR A 47 -3.11 -9.10 -5.39
CA THR A 47 -3.12 -10.09 -6.47
C THR A 47 -3.93 -9.59 -7.65
N LEU A 48 -5.00 -8.84 -7.40
CA LEU A 48 -5.88 -8.35 -8.47
C LEU A 48 -5.32 -7.11 -9.16
N ILE A 49 -4.45 -6.36 -8.50
CA ILE A 49 -3.82 -5.20 -9.13
C ILE A 49 -2.65 -5.66 -9.99
N PRO A 50 -2.54 -5.15 -11.24
CA PRO A 50 -1.45 -5.57 -12.12
C PRO A 50 -0.08 -5.40 -11.47
N GLU A 51 0.77 -6.38 -11.67
CA GLU A 51 2.08 -6.44 -11.02
C GLU A 51 2.94 -5.21 -11.32
N LYS A 52 2.77 -4.63 -12.51
CA LYS A 52 3.56 -3.46 -12.91
C LYS A 52 3.34 -2.26 -11.99
N TYR A 53 2.25 -2.25 -11.23
CA TYR A 53 1.94 -1.14 -10.31
C TYR A 53 2.37 -1.42 -8.88
N HIS A 54 2.79 -2.64 -8.56
CA HIS A 54 3.18 -2.99 -7.20
C HIS A 54 4.30 -2.10 -6.67
N LYS A 55 5.21 -1.67 -7.54
CA LYS A 55 6.32 -0.81 -7.15
C LYS A 55 5.89 0.60 -6.76
N ARG A 56 4.62 0.91 -6.91
CA ARG A 56 4.06 2.21 -6.54
C ARG A 56 3.15 2.12 -5.32
N ILE A 57 3.17 0.98 -4.61
CA ILE A 57 2.29 0.76 -3.47
C ILE A 57 3.11 0.74 -2.19
N VAL A 58 2.61 1.46 -1.19
CA VAL A 58 3.19 1.51 0.16
C VAL A 58 2.15 0.96 1.12
N VAL A 59 2.57 0.08 2.03
CA VAL A 59 1.65 -0.51 3.00
C VAL A 59 1.86 0.10 4.37
N HIS A 60 0.76 0.25 5.11
CA HIS A 60 0.77 0.78 6.47
C HIS A 60 0.69 -0.32 7.52
N ASP A 61 0.25 -1.51 7.12
CA ASP A 61 0.10 -2.67 7.99
C ASP A 61 0.58 -3.90 7.25
N HIS A 62 0.79 -5.01 7.98
CA HIS A 62 1.18 -6.28 7.36
C HIS A 62 2.43 -6.11 6.51
N PHE A 63 3.51 -5.65 7.13
CA PHE A 63 4.72 -5.23 6.43
C PHE A 63 5.36 -6.33 5.58
N TYR A 64 5.10 -7.60 5.88
CA TYR A 64 5.64 -8.70 5.06
C TYR A 64 5.19 -8.62 3.60
N LEU A 65 4.07 -7.92 3.34
CA LEU A 65 3.55 -7.78 1.98
C LEU A 65 4.53 -7.05 1.08
N LYS A 66 5.34 -6.16 1.66
CA LYS A 66 6.31 -5.42 0.86
C LYS A 66 7.26 -6.36 0.15
N GLU A 67 7.77 -7.38 0.85
CA GLU A 67 8.68 -8.34 0.24
C GLU A 67 7.94 -9.32 -0.67
N GLU A 68 6.79 -9.79 -0.22
CA GLU A 68 6.07 -10.82 -0.96
C GLU A 68 5.56 -10.33 -2.30
N TYR A 69 5.11 -9.08 -2.36
CA TYR A 69 4.55 -8.51 -3.59
C TYR A 69 5.46 -7.47 -4.23
N LYS A 70 6.68 -7.30 -3.71
CA LYS A 70 7.68 -6.36 -4.23
C LYS A 70 7.12 -4.95 -4.30
N LEU A 71 6.54 -4.53 -3.19
CA LEU A 71 5.96 -3.20 -3.09
C LEU A 71 7.04 -2.13 -2.91
N LYS A 72 6.64 -0.86 -3.03
CA LYS A 72 7.56 0.25 -2.92
C LYS A 72 8.18 0.37 -1.53
N GLY A 73 7.39 0.17 -0.48
CA GLY A 73 7.91 0.30 0.86
C GLY A 73 6.81 0.19 1.90
N ILE A 74 7.17 0.55 3.12
CA ILE A 74 6.25 0.55 4.25
C ILE A 74 6.18 1.96 4.82
N HIS A 75 5.05 2.28 5.46
CA HIS A 75 4.86 3.56 6.12
C HIS A 75 4.66 3.32 7.61
N LEU A 76 5.51 3.95 8.42
CA LEU A 76 5.41 3.82 9.87
C LEU A 76 4.33 4.74 10.41
N SER A 77 3.69 4.29 11.46
CA SER A 77 2.70 5.09 12.16
C SER A 77 2.73 4.70 13.63
N HIS A 78 1.92 5.39 14.42
CA HIS A 78 1.82 5.06 15.84
C HIS A 78 1.30 3.64 16.05
N ARG A 79 0.55 3.12 15.09
CA ARG A 79 0.02 1.76 15.17
C ARG A 79 1.10 0.69 14.94
N ASN A 80 2.11 1.00 14.14
CA ASN A 80 3.17 0.07 13.81
C ASN A 80 4.52 0.77 13.92
N PRO A 81 4.97 1.03 15.15
CA PRO A 81 6.21 1.79 15.34
C PRO A 81 7.49 0.98 15.09
N LEU A 82 7.40 -0.35 15.05
CA LEU A 82 8.58 -1.19 14.85
C LEU A 82 8.79 -1.49 13.39
N ILE A 83 10.05 -1.40 12.97
CA ILE A 83 10.43 -1.68 11.59
C ILE A 83 11.18 -3.00 11.55
N PRO A 84 10.68 -3.98 10.77
CA PRO A 84 11.48 -5.18 10.52
C PRO A 84 12.76 -4.81 9.78
N ASP A 85 13.87 -5.42 10.15
CA ASP A 85 15.19 -5.06 9.62
C ASP A 85 15.27 -5.15 8.10
N ASN A 86 14.53 -6.06 7.50
CA ASN A 86 14.58 -6.29 6.06
C ASN A 86 13.64 -5.41 5.25
N TYR A 87 12.99 -4.45 5.88
CA TYR A 87 12.08 -3.56 5.16
C TYR A 87 12.68 -2.17 4.98
N THR A 88 12.29 -1.52 3.89
CA THR A 88 12.72 -0.17 3.59
C THR A 88 11.58 0.79 3.87
N VAL A 89 11.82 1.78 4.73
CA VAL A 89 10.85 2.86 4.96
C VAL A 89 10.95 3.84 3.81
N HIS A 90 9.81 4.26 3.28
CA HIS A 90 9.79 5.19 2.15
C HIS A 90 10.03 6.61 2.67
N PRO A 91 11.20 7.20 2.40
CA PRO A 91 11.54 8.49 3.02
C PRO A 91 10.76 9.67 2.47
N ALA A 92 10.23 9.56 1.26
CA ALA A 92 9.50 10.67 0.64
C ALA A 92 8.10 10.84 1.22
N ILE A 93 7.67 9.92 2.07
CA ILE A 93 6.34 9.97 2.66
C ILE A 93 6.46 10.52 4.06
N PRO A 94 5.89 11.72 4.32
CA PRO A 94 5.96 12.29 5.66
C PRO A 94 5.31 11.33 6.65
N SER A 95 5.99 11.15 7.76
CA SER A 95 5.44 10.32 8.80
C SER A 95 4.29 11.05 9.48
N THR A 96 3.28 10.29 9.84
CA THR A 96 2.19 10.84 10.64
C THR A 96 2.50 10.78 12.13
N ARG A 97 3.68 10.39 12.45
CA ARG A 97 4.13 10.34 13.84
C ARG A 97 4.00 11.69 14.51
#